data_fc519a96c788bb9d7fee92ac11429133
#
_entry.id   fc519a96c788bb9d7fee92ac11429133
#
_cell.length_a   1.000
_cell.length_b   1.000
_cell.length_c   1.000
_cell.angle_alpha   90.00
_cell.angle_beta   90.00
_cell.angle_gamma   90.00
#
_symmetry.space_group_name_H-M   'P 1'
#
loop_
_entity.id
_entity.type
_entity.pdbx_description
1 polymer ?
#
loop_
_entity_poly.entity_id
_entity_poly.type
_entity_poly.pdbx_seq_one_letter_code
_entity_poly.pdbx_strand_id
1 'polypeptide(L)'
;VIVCPPSKFAKNIFKHLGQVLELRNEKLSYKFWSTASLMATYYEMLNTSSKWLIKKGINKKLADTYTAELFLALSQDALNKSSQGFKKLVADSQTPKGLNMQVLNELKKGKFFTKFSKALDNVNKRVSK
;
A
#
# COMPACT_ATOMS: atom_id res chain seq x y z
N VAL A 1 -13.74 -5.02 -0.16
CA VAL A 1 -14.34 -5.75 -1.32
C VAL A 1 -14.94 -4.72 -2.28
N ILE A 2 -14.85 -4.99 -3.61
CA ILE A 2 -15.45 -4.15 -4.65
C ILE A 2 -16.66 -4.87 -5.23
N VAL A 3 -17.78 -4.16 -5.35
CA VAL A 3 -19.04 -4.67 -5.92
C VAL A 3 -19.46 -3.74 -7.07
N CYS A 4 -19.75 -4.32 -8.23
CA CYS A 4 -20.27 -3.63 -9.41
C CYS A 4 -21.24 -4.54 -10.17
N PRO A 5 -22.46 -4.09 -10.51
CA PRO A 5 -23.08 -2.84 -10.06
C PRO A 5 -23.41 -2.84 -8.55
N PRO A 6 -23.79 -1.68 -7.98
CA PRO A 6 -24.22 -1.60 -6.58
C PRO A 6 -25.32 -2.59 -6.27
N SER A 7 -25.17 -3.36 -5.17
CA SER A 7 -26.12 -4.40 -4.79
C SER A 7 -26.20 -4.52 -3.27
N LYS A 8 -27.38 -4.24 -2.71
CA LYS A 8 -27.67 -4.42 -1.27
C LYS A 8 -27.40 -5.86 -0.81
N PHE A 9 -27.78 -6.84 -1.64
CA PHE A 9 -27.57 -8.26 -1.36
C PHE A 9 -26.07 -8.59 -1.26
N ALA A 10 -25.29 -8.25 -2.29
CA ALA A 10 -23.84 -8.45 -2.30
C ALA A 10 -23.15 -7.71 -1.14
N LYS A 11 -23.56 -6.47 -0.87
CA LYS A 11 -23.03 -5.69 0.26
C LYS A 11 -23.26 -6.38 1.60
N ASN A 12 -24.44 -6.94 1.82
CA ASN A 12 -24.75 -7.67 3.07
C ASN A 12 -23.92 -8.94 3.25
N ILE A 13 -23.60 -9.64 2.16
CA ILE A 13 -22.74 -10.82 2.20
C ILE A 13 -21.28 -10.40 2.47
N PHE A 14 -20.76 -9.43 1.72
CA PHE A 14 -19.34 -9.13 1.74
C PHE A 14 -18.89 -8.18 2.86
N LYS A 15 -19.81 -7.52 3.59
CA LYS A 15 -19.46 -6.65 4.73
C LYS A 15 -18.65 -7.36 5.83
N HIS A 16 -18.78 -8.67 5.95
CA HIS A 16 -18.03 -9.49 6.90
C HIS A 16 -16.56 -9.71 6.50
N LEU A 17 -16.22 -9.44 5.23
CA LEU A 17 -14.85 -9.51 4.71
C LEU A 17 -14.13 -8.16 4.73
N GLY A 18 -14.79 -7.13 5.27
CA GLY A 18 -14.26 -5.76 5.34
C GLY A 18 -15.15 -4.76 4.61
N GLN A 19 -14.64 -3.54 4.42
CA GLN A 19 -15.39 -2.46 3.79
C GLN A 19 -15.77 -2.81 2.34
N VAL A 20 -17.03 -2.58 1.99
CA VAL A 20 -17.55 -2.79 0.63
C VAL A 20 -17.59 -1.45 -0.11
N LEU A 21 -16.88 -1.40 -1.22
CA LEU A 21 -16.85 -0.26 -2.14
C LEU A 21 -17.74 -0.59 -3.34
N GLU A 22 -18.78 0.24 -3.56
CA GLU A 22 -19.74 0.04 -4.63
C GLU A 22 -19.37 0.90 -5.84
N LEU A 23 -19.24 0.28 -7.01
CA LEU A 23 -18.95 0.96 -8.27
C LEU A 23 -20.14 0.89 -9.22
N ARG A 24 -20.45 2.01 -9.88
CA ARG A 24 -21.49 2.08 -10.91
C ARG A 24 -20.98 1.72 -12.31
N ASN A 25 -19.67 1.75 -12.50
CA ASN A 25 -19.05 1.50 -13.80
C ASN A 25 -17.97 0.43 -13.67
N GLU A 26 -18.20 -0.71 -14.32
CA GLU A 26 -17.28 -1.86 -14.28
C GLU A 26 -15.87 -1.52 -14.78
N LYS A 27 -15.74 -0.62 -15.76
CA LYS A 27 -14.43 -0.18 -16.27
C LYS A 27 -13.55 0.44 -15.18
N LEU A 28 -14.13 0.94 -14.09
CA LEU A 28 -13.37 1.42 -12.93
C LEU A 28 -12.73 0.27 -12.14
N SER A 29 -13.30 -0.95 -12.19
CA SER A 29 -12.76 -2.12 -11.49
C SER A 29 -11.35 -2.45 -11.94
N TYR A 30 -11.02 -2.28 -13.21
CA TYR A 30 -9.67 -2.51 -13.74
C TYR A 30 -8.60 -1.67 -13.05
N LYS A 31 -8.93 -0.44 -12.64
CA LYS A 31 -8.02 0.45 -11.91
C LYS A 31 -7.73 -0.09 -10.51
N PHE A 32 -8.76 -0.60 -9.83
CA PHE A 32 -8.59 -1.25 -8.52
C PHE A 32 -7.83 -2.57 -8.64
N TRP A 33 -8.08 -3.37 -9.67
CA TRP A 33 -7.30 -4.60 -9.93
C TRP A 33 -5.83 -4.30 -10.19
N SER A 34 -5.54 -3.22 -10.92
CA SER A 34 -4.16 -2.76 -11.11
C SER A 34 -3.49 -2.44 -9.77
N THR A 35 -4.20 -1.80 -8.85
CA THR A 35 -3.67 -1.52 -7.51
C THR A 35 -3.56 -2.78 -6.66
N ALA A 36 -4.50 -3.74 -6.79
CA ALA A 36 -4.44 -5.01 -6.07
C ALA A 36 -3.23 -5.88 -6.48
N SER A 37 -2.62 -5.64 -7.66
CA SER A 37 -1.41 -6.33 -8.10
C SER A 37 -0.14 -5.98 -7.30
N LEU A 38 -0.25 -5.07 -6.32
CA LEU A 38 0.87 -4.65 -5.46
C LEU A 38 1.25 -5.67 -4.39
N MET A 39 0.55 -6.81 -4.25
CA MET A 39 0.80 -7.80 -3.21
C MET A 39 2.27 -8.25 -3.17
N ALA A 40 2.82 -8.68 -4.31
CA ALA A 40 4.21 -9.11 -4.38
C ALA A 40 5.19 -7.96 -4.08
N THR A 41 4.90 -6.76 -4.55
CA THR A 41 5.70 -5.57 -4.26
C THR A 41 5.69 -5.24 -2.77
N TYR A 42 4.55 -5.34 -2.12
CA TYR A 42 4.42 -5.15 -0.67
C TYR A 42 5.28 -6.17 0.09
N TYR A 43 5.19 -7.45 -0.25
CA TYR A 43 6.02 -8.49 0.38
C TYR A 43 7.51 -8.29 0.12
N GLU A 44 7.91 -7.78 -1.06
CA GLU A 44 9.31 -7.47 -1.32
C GLU A 44 9.81 -6.28 -0.49
N MET A 45 8.95 -5.30 -0.17
CA MET A 45 9.29 -4.23 0.78
C MET A 45 9.55 -4.79 2.18
N LEU A 46 8.69 -5.72 2.65
CA LEU A 46 8.91 -6.41 3.94
C LEU A 46 10.22 -7.22 3.91
N ASN A 47 10.42 -8.03 2.88
CA ASN A 47 11.60 -8.85 2.68
C ASN A 47 12.89 -8.01 2.67
N THR A 48 12.89 -6.90 1.94
CA THR A 48 14.03 -5.96 1.86
C THR A 48 14.33 -5.35 3.23
N SER A 49 13.30 -4.93 3.97
CA SER A 49 13.45 -4.34 5.31
C SER A 49 13.99 -5.35 6.32
N SER A 50 13.44 -6.57 6.35
CA SER A 50 13.91 -7.64 7.22
C SER A 50 15.35 -8.05 6.90
N LYS A 51 15.69 -8.26 5.62
CA LYS A 51 17.06 -8.58 5.19
C LYS A 51 18.05 -7.49 5.61
N TRP A 52 17.67 -6.23 5.55
CA TRP A 52 18.51 -5.14 6.00
C TRP A 52 18.80 -5.25 7.51
N LEU A 53 17.79 -5.52 8.33
CA LEU A 53 17.95 -5.73 9.78
C LEU A 53 18.88 -6.92 10.07
N ILE A 54 18.68 -8.04 9.38
CA ILE A 54 19.51 -9.24 9.52
C ILE A 54 20.99 -8.92 9.17
N LYS A 55 21.23 -8.18 8.09
CA LYS A 55 22.57 -7.72 7.71
C LYS A 55 23.21 -6.82 8.77
N LYS A 56 22.39 -6.15 9.61
CA LYS A 56 22.84 -5.31 10.74
C LYS A 56 22.96 -6.09 12.05
N GLY A 57 22.87 -7.42 12.03
CA GLY A 57 23.09 -8.29 13.19
C GLY A 57 21.83 -8.67 13.97
N ILE A 58 20.64 -8.29 13.52
CA ILE A 58 19.38 -8.71 14.14
C ILE A 58 19.08 -10.15 13.75
N ASN A 59 18.68 -11.01 14.69
CA ASN A 59 18.27 -12.37 14.34
C ASN A 59 17.04 -12.39 13.43
N LYS A 60 16.94 -13.40 12.58
CA LYS A 60 15.91 -13.49 11.54
C LYS A 60 14.49 -13.40 12.10
N LYS A 61 14.18 -14.15 13.15
CA LYS A 61 12.82 -14.17 13.73
C LYS A 61 12.39 -12.78 14.21
N LEU A 62 13.27 -12.09 14.93
CA LEU A 62 13.01 -10.75 15.43
C LEU A 62 12.88 -9.74 14.28
N ALA A 63 13.74 -9.82 13.28
CA ALA A 63 13.69 -8.96 12.10
C ALA A 63 12.38 -9.12 11.32
N ASP A 64 11.95 -10.35 11.07
CA ASP A 64 10.70 -10.65 10.36
C ASP A 64 9.49 -10.16 11.16
N THR A 65 9.43 -10.48 12.46
CA THR A 65 8.32 -10.06 13.34
C THR A 65 8.23 -8.55 13.43
N TYR A 66 9.34 -7.88 13.74
CA TYR A 66 9.36 -6.41 13.85
C TYR A 66 8.91 -5.73 12.54
N THR A 67 9.41 -6.23 11.41
CA THR A 67 9.04 -5.66 10.11
C THR A 67 7.55 -5.83 9.82
N ALA A 68 6.99 -7.01 10.08
CA ALA A 68 5.56 -7.26 9.87
C ALA A 68 4.69 -6.36 10.75
N GLU A 69 5.00 -6.25 12.04
CA GLU A 69 4.29 -5.40 13.01
C GLU A 69 4.39 -3.92 12.65
N LEU A 70 5.57 -3.44 12.22
CA LEU A 70 5.74 -2.05 11.77
C LEU A 70 4.82 -1.72 10.59
N PHE A 71 4.81 -2.56 9.56
CA PHE A 71 3.98 -2.33 8.38
C PHE A 71 2.49 -2.46 8.68
N LEU A 72 2.11 -3.37 9.59
CA LEU A 72 0.73 -3.48 10.07
C LEU A 72 0.30 -2.19 10.78
N ALA A 73 1.11 -1.68 11.71
CA ALA A 73 0.83 -0.45 12.45
C ALA A 73 0.69 0.75 11.50
N LEU A 74 1.60 0.90 10.52
CA LEU A 74 1.53 1.96 9.52
C LEU A 74 0.27 1.86 8.65
N SER A 75 -0.12 0.64 8.26
CA SER A 75 -1.33 0.43 7.46
C SER A 75 -2.59 0.73 8.28
N GLN A 76 -2.62 0.35 9.55
CA GLN A 76 -3.75 0.65 10.45
C GLN A 76 -3.88 2.16 10.71
N ASP A 77 -2.77 2.85 10.94
CA ASP A 77 -2.76 4.32 11.11
C ASP A 77 -3.25 5.02 9.84
N ALA A 78 -2.77 4.57 8.67
CA ALA A 78 -3.20 5.11 7.38
C ALA A 78 -4.70 4.87 7.12
N LEU A 79 -5.24 3.71 7.49
CA LEU A 79 -6.68 3.42 7.39
C LEU A 79 -7.49 4.35 8.29
N ASN A 80 -7.10 4.50 9.55
CA ASN A 80 -7.78 5.33 10.53
C ASN A 80 -7.79 6.82 10.13
N LYS A 81 -6.75 7.27 9.45
CA LYS A 81 -6.57 8.67 9.04
C LYS A 81 -6.84 8.91 7.55
N SER A 82 -7.38 7.92 6.82
CA SER A 82 -7.57 8.00 5.36
C SER A 82 -8.40 9.21 4.91
N SER A 83 -9.36 9.66 5.72
CA SER A 83 -10.17 10.86 5.45
C SER A 83 -9.36 12.16 5.39
N GLN A 84 -8.19 12.22 6.02
CA GLN A 84 -7.29 13.38 5.98
C GLN A 84 -6.49 13.47 4.67
N GLY A 85 -6.46 12.38 3.91
CA GLY A 85 -5.68 12.24 2.68
C GLY A 85 -4.20 11.89 2.92
N PHE A 86 -3.68 10.96 2.14
CA PHE A 86 -2.32 10.43 2.32
C PHE A 86 -1.21 11.48 2.15
N LYS A 87 -1.44 12.53 1.35
CA LYS A 87 -0.48 13.63 1.22
C LYS A 87 -0.22 14.32 2.58
N LYS A 88 -1.28 14.50 3.38
CA LYS A 88 -1.15 15.06 4.73
C LYS A 88 -0.39 14.11 5.66
N LEU A 89 -0.70 12.81 5.63
CA LEU A 89 0.02 11.81 6.45
C LEU A 89 1.53 11.81 6.12
N VAL A 90 1.90 11.91 4.85
CA VAL A 90 3.31 12.03 4.45
C VAL A 90 3.94 13.31 5.03
N ALA A 91 3.24 14.43 5.00
CA ALA A 91 3.76 15.67 5.57
C ALA A 91 3.92 15.60 7.09
N ASP A 92 2.89 15.12 7.79
CA ASP A 92 2.85 15.04 9.24
C ASP A 92 3.86 14.02 9.83
N SER A 93 4.24 13.01 9.04
CA SER A 93 5.25 12.01 9.43
C SER A 93 6.70 12.49 9.29
N GLN A 94 6.92 13.72 8.81
CA GLN A 94 8.24 14.26 8.59
C GLN A 94 8.57 15.36 9.60
N THR A 95 9.75 15.26 10.18
CA THR A 95 10.37 16.37 10.94
C THR A 95 11.54 16.93 10.16
N PRO A 96 11.84 18.25 10.26
CA PRO A 96 13.00 18.84 9.60
C PRO A 96 14.27 18.07 9.98
N LYS A 97 15.03 17.63 8.98
CA LYS A 97 16.24 16.78 9.13
C LYS A 97 15.99 15.42 9.79
N GLY A 98 14.72 14.99 9.90
CA GLY A 98 14.34 13.69 10.48
C GLY A 98 14.64 12.50 9.57
N LEU A 99 14.71 11.31 10.18
CA LEU A 99 15.03 10.05 9.47
C LEU A 99 13.98 9.71 8.39
N ASN A 100 12.69 9.94 8.67
CA ASN A 100 11.62 9.69 7.71
C ASN A 100 11.79 10.57 6.45
N MET A 101 12.14 11.85 6.65
CA MET A 101 12.39 12.76 5.53
C MET A 101 13.63 12.35 4.73
N GLN A 102 14.69 11.87 5.38
CA GLN A 102 15.88 11.40 4.71
C GLN A 102 15.58 10.24 3.77
N VAL A 103 14.98 9.16 4.27
CA VAL A 103 14.64 7.97 3.48
C VAL A 103 13.72 8.33 2.33
N LEU A 104 12.67 9.12 2.60
CA LEU A 104 11.73 9.56 1.56
C LEU A 104 12.43 10.32 0.43
N ASN A 105 13.34 11.23 0.77
CA ASN A 105 14.07 12.03 -0.22
C ASN A 105 15.05 11.18 -1.06
N GLU A 106 15.71 10.20 -0.46
CA GLU A 106 16.58 9.27 -1.18
C GLU A 106 15.77 8.43 -2.18
N LEU A 107 14.62 7.89 -1.78
CA LEU A 107 13.73 7.14 -2.67
C LEU A 107 13.14 8.02 -3.79
N LYS A 108 12.83 9.28 -3.49
CA LYS A 108 12.39 10.25 -4.51
C LYS A 108 13.51 10.54 -5.53
N LYS A 109 14.74 10.77 -5.09
CA LYS A 109 15.91 10.94 -5.98
C LYS A 109 16.11 9.72 -6.88
N GLY A 110 15.93 8.51 -6.34
CA GLY A 110 15.97 7.24 -7.08
C GLY A 110 14.77 7.02 -8.03
N LYS A 111 13.84 7.99 -8.12
CA LYS A 111 12.61 7.90 -8.94
C LYS A 111 11.73 6.69 -8.60
N PHE A 112 11.81 6.21 -7.36
CA PHE A 112 11.05 5.04 -6.91
C PHE A 112 9.54 5.22 -7.16
N PHE A 113 8.94 6.32 -6.68
CA PHE A 113 7.50 6.55 -6.81
C PHE A 113 7.05 6.77 -8.26
N THR A 114 7.91 7.35 -9.09
CA THR A 114 7.65 7.49 -10.55
C THR A 114 7.62 6.11 -11.23
N LYS A 115 8.59 5.25 -10.91
CA LYS A 115 8.64 3.88 -11.43
C LYS A 115 7.46 3.05 -10.94
N PHE A 116 7.10 3.21 -9.66
CA PHE A 116 5.95 2.56 -9.05
C PHE A 116 4.63 2.91 -9.78
N SER A 117 4.36 4.20 -9.97
CA SER A 117 3.19 4.66 -10.72
C SER A 117 3.16 4.13 -12.16
N LYS A 118 4.32 4.18 -12.87
CA LYS A 118 4.43 3.64 -14.23
C LYS A 118 4.16 2.13 -14.29
N ALA A 119 4.56 1.38 -13.28
CA ALA A 119 4.27 -0.06 -13.22
C ALA A 119 2.75 -0.32 -13.11
N LEU A 120 2.03 0.45 -12.30
CA LEU A 120 0.56 0.39 -12.23
C LEU A 120 -0.10 0.73 -13.56
N ASP A 121 0.38 1.78 -14.26
CA ASP A 121 -0.11 2.14 -15.59
C ASP A 121 0.06 0.99 -16.60
N ASN A 122 1.19 0.28 -16.57
CA ASN A 122 1.45 -0.85 -17.43
C ASN A 122 0.50 -2.02 -17.13
N VAL A 123 0.24 -2.33 -15.86
CA VAL A 123 -0.74 -3.36 -15.46
C VAL A 123 -2.14 -2.94 -15.92
N ASN A 124 -2.52 -1.68 -15.67
CA ASN A 124 -3.83 -1.18 -16.07
C ASN A 124 -4.05 -1.29 -17.59
N LYS A 125 -3.06 -0.95 -18.41
CA LYS A 125 -3.12 -1.14 -19.87
C LYS A 125 -3.32 -2.60 -20.27
N ARG A 126 -2.76 -3.54 -19.53
CA ARG A 126 -2.90 -4.98 -19.80
C ARG A 126 -4.29 -5.50 -19.45
N VAL A 127 -4.87 -5.07 -18.33
CA VAL A 127 -6.17 -5.59 -17.85
C VAL A 127 -7.37 -4.84 -18.43
N SER A 128 -7.16 -3.66 -19.03
CA SER A 128 -8.22 -2.84 -19.65
C SER A 128 -8.43 -3.14 -21.15
N LYS A 129 -7.70 -4.10 -21.71
CA LYS A 129 -7.87 -4.58 -23.08
C LYS A 129 -9.00 -5.59 -23.14
#